data_989290af0f638a4107dff7b940dd1f09
#
_entry.id   989290af0f638a4107dff7b940dd1f09
#
_cell.length_a   1.000
_cell.length_b   1.000
_cell.length_c   1.000
_cell.angle_alpha   90.00
_cell.angle_beta   90.00
_cell.angle_gamma   90.00
#
_symmetry.space_group_name_H-M   'P 1'
#
loop_
_entity.id
_entity.type
_entity.pdbx_description
1 polymer ?
#
loop_
_entity_poly.entity_id
_entity_poly.type
_entity_poly.pdbx_seq_one_letter_code
_entity_poly.pdbx_strand_id
1 'polypeptide(L)'
;MALKNYVEQKVVLITGGASGFGFCLAKKCIELGAKDILTDIDQDAIKKALDQISAPVDAMIGLPCDVTDVEQVRQAVQEALKSYARIDVMVNNAGVMPLAFFADHKTAYRAWDACIDINFKGVLHGIIAVYDQMIAQGSGQVINISSIYSNFPVAGGGVYGATKAAVNFLSESLRVESQGRIKVTNVRPTGVPGTALANGIVNPAAVIGILGQNMAAYQQMLQAHPDSDVPAEHTTADSIELLALDPEHVADQIVYAINQPLGVSVGDITVRASGDAYIL
;
A
#
# COMPACT_ATOMS: atom_id res chain seq x y z
N MET A 1 28.92 0.92 -11.87
CA MET A 1 28.18 -0.22 -12.42
C MET A 1 26.72 0.15 -12.41
N ALA A 2 26.03 0.02 -13.56
CA ALA A 2 24.57 0.17 -13.59
C ALA A 2 23.95 -0.94 -12.71
N LEU A 3 23.01 -0.58 -11.83
CA LEU A 3 22.28 -1.56 -11.03
C LEU A 3 21.49 -2.46 -11.99
N LYS A 4 21.52 -3.77 -11.76
CA LYS A 4 20.77 -4.72 -12.56
C LYS A 4 19.27 -4.50 -12.33
N ASN A 5 18.51 -4.41 -13.41
CA ASN A 5 17.06 -4.31 -13.37
C ASN A 5 16.45 -5.71 -13.24
N TYR A 6 15.93 -6.03 -12.05
CA TYR A 6 15.21 -7.28 -11.79
C TYR A 6 13.68 -7.11 -11.90
N VAL A 7 13.20 -5.90 -12.17
CA VAL A 7 11.78 -5.60 -12.41
C VAL A 7 11.37 -5.93 -13.83
N GLU A 8 12.31 -5.80 -14.78
CA GLU A 8 12.08 -6.03 -16.19
C GLU A 8 11.43 -7.40 -16.45
N GLN A 9 10.36 -7.39 -17.24
CA GLN A 9 9.54 -8.57 -17.61
C GLN A 9 8.79 -9.26 -16.45
N LYS A 10 8.84 -8.74 -15.21
CA LYS A 10 7.99 -9.27 -14.12
C LYS A 10 6.52 -8.95 -14.41
N VAL A 11 5.66 -9.87 -14.03
CA VAL A 11 4.21 -9.67 -14.03
C VAL A 11 3.81 -9.27 -12.62
N VAL A 12 3.31 -8.04 -12.47
CA VAL A 12 2.95 -7.41 -11.20
C VAL A 12 1.44 -7.19 -11.15
N LEU A 13 0.75 -7.73 -10.14
CA LEU A 13 -0.66 -7.48 -9.89
C LEU A 13 -0.79 -6.54 -8.69
N ILE A 14 -1.50 -5.41 -8.87
CA ILE A 14 -1.64 -4.36 -7.86
C ILE A 14 -3.11 -4.15 -7.55
N THR A 15 -3.53 -4.34 -6.30
CA THR A 15 -4.89 -4.02 -5.84
C THR A 15 -4.97 -2.57 -5.36
N GLY A 16 -6.11 -1.89 -5.62
CA GLY A 16 -6.23 -0.45 -5.36
C GLY A 16 -5.21 0.35 -6.16
N GLY A 17 -4.96 -0.06 -7.41
CA GLY A 17 -3.89 0.45 -8.26
C GLY A 17 -4.21 1.74 -8.98
N ALA A 18 -5.48 2.21 -8.97
CA ALA A 18 -5.89 3.36 -9.76
C ALA A 18 -5.57 4.71 -9.11
N SER A 19 -5.06 4.72 -7.87
CA SER A 19 -4.73 5.96 -7.14
C SER A 19 -3.57 5.76 -6.15
N GLY A 20 -3.08 6.87 -5.57
CA GLY A 20 -2.09 6.86 -4.48
C GLY A 20 -0.84 6.02 -4.79
N PHE A 21 -0.41 5.20 -3.82
CA PHE A 21 0.79 4.37 -3.98
C PHE A 21 0.69 3.38 -5.13
N GLY A 22 -0.49 2.76 -5.30
CA GLY A 22 -0.72 1.77 -6.34
C GLY A 22 -0.51 2.34 -7.73
N PHE A 23 -1.02 3.54 -7.99
CA PHE A 23 -0.84 4.25 -9.25
C PHE A 23 0.64 4.61 -9.50
N CYS A 24 1.32 5.21 -8.49
CA CYS A 24 2.73 5.54 -8.61
C CYS A 24 3.59 4.28 -8.84
N LEU A 25 3.26 3.19 -8.16
CA LEU A 25 3.95 1.91 -8.31
C LEU A 25 3.75 1.33 -9.72
N ALA A 26 2.51 1.28 -10.22
CA ALA A 26 2.21 0.78 -11.57
C ALA A 26 3.00 1.57 -12.62
N LYS A 27 2.99 2.90 -12.54
CA LYS A 27 3.77 3.78 -13.42
C LYS A 27 5.26 3.42 -13.41
N LYS A 28 5.86 3.33 -12.21
CA LYS A 28 7.29 2.99 -12.06
C LYS A 28 7.63 1.58 -12.56
N CYS A 29 6.77 0.60 -12.30
CA CYS A 29 6.95 -0.78 -12.81
C CYS A 29 6.93 -0.81 -14.34
N ILE A 30 5.98 -0.12 -14.98
CA ILE A 30 5.91 -0.01 -16.45
C ILE A 30 7.17 0.68 -17.02
N GLU A 31 7.62 1.77 -16.41
CA GLU A 31 8.86 2.47 -16.80
C GLU A 31 10.11 1.56 -16.72
N LEU A 32 10.11 0.60 -15.79
CA LEU A 32 11.16 -0.40 -15.61
C LEU A 32 10.97 -1.66 -16.47
N GLY A 33 9.96 -1.70 -17.33
CA GLY A 33 9.73 -2.81 -18.28
C GLY A 33 8.97 -4.00 -17.70
N ALA A 34 8.22 -3.83 -16.62
CA ALA A 34 7.30 -4.83 -16.11
C ALA A 34 6.03 -4.97 -16.98
N LYS A 35 5.24 -6.00 -16.67
CA LYS A 35 3.86 -6.19 -17.13
C LYS A 35 2.94 -6.04 -15.92
N ASP A 36 1.95 -5.15 -16.00
CA ASP A 36 1.11 -4.84 -14.85
C ASP A 36 -0.36 -5.23 -15.06
N ILE A 37 -0.94 -5.77 -14.01
CA ILE A 37 -2.39 -5.89 -13.84
C ILE A 37 -2.81 -4.94 -12.74
N LEU A 38 -3.39 -3.81 -13.14
CA LEU A 38 -3.90 -2.80 -12.24
C LEU A 38 -5.36 -3.10 -11.91
N THR A 39 -5.66 -3.32 -10.65
CA THR A 39 -7.05 -3.55 -10.21
C THR A 39 -7.51 -2.50 -9.23
N ASP A 40 -8.78 -2.12 -9.32
CA ASP A 40 -9.45 -1.19 -8.40
C ASP A 40 -10.96 -1.47 -8.40
N ILE A 41 -11.66 -1.01 -7.39
CA ILE A 41 -13.13 -1.08 -7.37
C ILE A 41 -13.75 -0.02 -8.27
N ASP A 42 -13.06 1.10 -8.50
CA ASP A 42 -13.51 2.23 -9.32
C ASP A 42 -13.05 2.08 -10.77
N GLN A 43 -13.99 1.69 -11.64
CA GLN A 43 -13.73 1.49 -13.06
C GLN A 43 -13.33 2.78 -13.81
N ASP A 44 -13.87 3.94 -13.41
CA ASP A 44 -13.51 5.21 -14.02
C ASP A 44 -12.11 5.65 -13.61
N ALA A 45 -11.71 5.39 -12.36
CA ALA A 45 -10.35 5.63 -11.89
C ALA A 45 -9.34 4.73 -12.63
N ILE A 46 -9.67 3.45 -12.85
CA ILE A 46 -8.83 2.53 -13.67
C ILE A 46 -8.59 3.11 -15.04
N LYS A 47 -9.65 3.53 -15.74
CA LYS A 47 -9.55 4.10 -17.09
C LYS A 47 -8.63 5.32 -17.13
N LYS A 48 -8.80 6.24 -16.18
CA LYS A 48 -7.94 7.43 -16.04
C LYS A 48 -6.47 7.05 -15.78
N ALA A 49 -6.24 6.06 -14.93
CA ALA A 49 -4.89 5.59 -14.62
C ALA A 49 -4.20 5.00 -15.85
N LEU A 50 -4.92 4.18 -16.63
CA LEU A 50 -4.39 3.60 -17.88
C LEU A 50 -4.02 4.70 -18.90
N ASP A 51 -4.89 5.72 -19.06
CA ASP A 51 -4.63 6.84 -19.97
C ASP A 51 -3.40 7.65 -19.54
N GLN A 52 -3.20 7.84 -18.22
CA GLN A 52 -2.08 8.62 -17.68
C GLN A 52 -0.73 7.89 -17.71
N ILE A 53 -0.73 6.56 -17.50
CA ILE A 53 0.52 5.78 -17.47
C ILE A 53 1.10 5.63 -18.88
N SER A 54 0.26 5.65 -19.93
CA SER A 54 0.73 5.52 -21.34
C SER A 54 1.63 4.30 -21.55
N ALA A 55 1.21 3.14 -21.02
CA ALA A 55 1.99 1.91 -21.10
C ALA A 55 2.19 1.45 -22.56
N PRO A 56 3.30 0.74 -22.86
CA PRO A 56 3.45 0.04 -24.14
C PRO A 56 2.28 -0.91 -24.41
N VAL A 57 2.02 -1.18 -25.68
CA VAL A 57 0.97 -2.14 -26.09
C VAL A 57 1.20 -3.47 -25.38
N ASP A 58 0.14 -4.04 -24.81
CA ASP A 58 0.14 -5.30 -24.07
C ASP A 58 1.02 -5.33 -22.79
N ALA A 59 1.44 -4.17 -22.30
CA ALA A 59 2.21 -4.10 -21.05
C ALA A 59 1.34 -3.92 -19.81
N MET A 60 0.09 -3.46 -19.97
CA MET A 60 -0.77 -3.15 -18.83
C MET A 60 -2.23 -3.51 -19.08
N ILE A 61 -2.87 -4.09 -18.08
CA ILE A 61 -4.30 -4.45 -18.07
C ILE A 61 -4.95 -3.82 -16.85
N GLY A 62 -6.06 -3.13 -17.04
CA GLY A 62 -6.90 -2.61 -15.96
C GLY A 62 -8.16 -3.45 -15.79
N LEU A 63 -8.45 -3.89 -14.56
CA LEU A 63 -9.61 -4.74 -14.25
C LEU A 63 -10.35 -4.23 -13.02
N PRO A 64 -11.69 -4.12 -13.06
CA PRO A 64 -12.47 -3.87 -11.85
C PRO A 64 -12.34 -5.07 -10.91
N CYS A 65 -12.10 -4.80 -9.62
CA CYS A 65 -11.96 -5.83 -8.60
C CYS A 65 -12.28 -5.27 -7.21
N ASP A 66 -13.29 -5.83 -6.58
CA ASP A 66 -13.54 -5.66 -5.15
C ASP A 66 -12.74 -6.73 -4.40
N VAL A 67 -11.73 -6.31 -3.62
CA VAL A 67 -10.86 -7.22 -2.85
C VAL A 67 -11.60 -7.96 -1.74
N THR A 68 -12.80 -7.51 -1.35
CA THR A 68 -13.64 -8.21 -0.38
C THR A 68 -14.31 -9.46 -0.96
N ASP A 69 -14.36 -9.59 -2.28
CA ASP A 69 -14.83 -10.75 -3.02
C ASP A 69 -13.65 -11.57 -3.55
N VAL A 70 -13.43 -12.72 -2.95
CA VAL A 70 -12.31 -13.62 -3.32
C VAL A 70 -12.39 -14.10 -4.77
N GLU A 71 -13.59 -14.24 -5.34
CA GLU A 71 -13.75 -14.70 -6.71
C GLU A 71 -13.34 -13.63 -7.72
N GLN A 72 -13.58 -12.35 -7.43
CA GLN A 72 -13.08 -11.25 -8.26
C GLN A 72 -11.55 -11.18 -8.23
N VAL A 73 -10.92 -11.38 -7.06
CA VAL A 73 -9.46 -11.44 -6.95
C VAL A 73 -8.90 -12.63 -7.75
N ARG A 74 -9.53 -13.81 -7.67
CA ARG A 74 -9.16 -14.97 -8.49
C ARG A 74 -9.30 -14.72 -9.98
N GLN A 75 -10.37 -14.03 -10.41
CA GLN A 75 -10.56 -13.66 -11.81
C GLN A 75 -9.44 -12.73 -12.31
N ALA A 76 -9.02 -11.74 -11.51
CA ALA A 76 -7.89 -10.88 -11.86
C ALA A 76 -6.59 -11.69 -12.03
N VAL A 77 -6.34 -12.67 -11.16
CA VAL A 77 -5.21 -13.60 -11.27
C VAL A 77 -5.32 -14.45 -12.54
N GLN A 78 -6.50 -14.98 -12.85
CA GLN A 78 -6.71 -15.79 -14.07
C GLN A 78 -6.48 -14.96 -15.35
N GLU A 79 -6.90 -13.71 -15.38
CA GLU A 79 -6.66 -12.83 -16.54
C GLU A 79 -5.15 -12.52 -16.70
N ALA A 80 -4.42 -12.34 -15.60
CA ALA A 80 -2.96 -12.23 -15.62
C ALA A 80 -2.30 -13.49 -16.21
N LEU A 81 -2.75 -14.67 -15.78
CA LEU A 81 -2.21 -15.94 -16.27
C LEU A 81 -2.53 -16.19 -17.74
N LYS A 82 -3.73 -15.80 -18.18
CA LYS A 82 -4.14 -15.89 -19.58
C LYS A 82 -3.31 -14.98 -20.48
N SER A 83 -2.99 -13.77 -20.01
CA SER A 83 -2.28 -12.77 -20.79
C SER A 83 -0.77 -12.94 -20.77
N TYR A 84 -0.20 -13.36 -19.63
CA TYR A 84 1.25 -13.36 -19.39
C TYR A 84 1.79 -14.72 -18.92
N ALA A 85 0.95 -15.73 -18.72
CA ALA A 85 1.27 -17.10 -18.27
C ALA A 85 1.96 -17.20 -16.90
N ARG A 86 2.07 -16.09 -16.13
CA ARG A 86 2.72 -16.05 -14.82
C ARG A 86 2.23 -14.88 -13.97
N ILE A 87 2.54 -14.93 -12.68
CA ILE A 87 2.47 -13.78 -11.76
C ILE A 87 3.74 -13.82 -10.90
N ASP A 88 4.55 -12.76 -10.97
CA ASP A 88 5.79 -12.66 -10.21
C ASP A 88 5.61 -11.93 -8.89
N VAL A 89 4.75 -10.92 -8.86
CA VAL A 89 4.53 -10.05 -7.71
C VAL A 89 3.03 -9.81 -7.52
N MET A 90 2.55 -10.04 -6.30
CA MET A 90 1.24 -9.61 -5.81
C MET A 90 1.43 -8.48 -4.83
N VAL A 91 0.85 -7.31 -5.10
CA VAL A 91 0.87 -6.14 -4.21
C VAL A 91 -0.53 -5.92 -3.65
N ASN A 92 -0.72 -6.28 -2.39
CA ASN A 92 -1.93 -6.04 -1.63
C ASN A 92 -1.90 -4.60 -1.11
N ASN A 93 -2.34 -3.65 -1.95
CA ASN A 93 -2.29 -2.23 -1.66
C ASN A 93 -3.67 -1.63 -1.31
N ALA A 94 -4.77 -2.20 -1.78
CA ALA A 94 -6.10 -1.73 -1.46
C ALA A 94 -6.31 -1.59 0.06
N GLY A 95 -6.85 -0.44 0.50
CA GLY A 95 -7.04 -0.20 1.92
C GLY A 95 -7.80 1.09 2.23
N VAL A 96 -8.38 1.14 3.44
CA VAL A 96 -9.09 2.30 3.99
C VAL A 96 -8.65 2.56 5.43
N MET A 97 -8.82 3.80 5.91
CA MET A 97 -8.36 4.22 7.25
C MET A 97 -9.47 4.96 8.01
N PRO A 98 -10.48 4.26 8.54
CA PRO A 98 -11.59 4.86 9.28
C PRO A 98 -11.21 5.14 10.74
N LEU A 99 -10.36 6.18 10.96
CA LEU A 99 -9.99 6.58 12.32
C LEU A 99 -11.21 7.13 13.07
N ALA A 100 -11.44 6.61 14.28
CA ALA A 100 -12.48 7.04 15.19
C ALA A 100 -12.22 6.46 16.59
N PHE A 101 -12.65 7.15 17.65
CA PHE A 101 -12.60 6.62 19.01
C PHE A 101 -13.69 5.57 19.22
N PHE A 102 -13.52 4.64 20.16
CA PHE A 102 -14.59 3.70 20.51
C PHE A 102 -15.89 4.38 20.94
N ALA A 103 -15.82 5.59 21.47
CA ALA A 103 -17.00 6.41 21.77
C ALA A 103 -17.85 6.74 20.51
N ASP A 104 -17.24 6.75 19.33
CA ASP A 104 -17.89 7.04 18.04
C ASP A 104 -18.55 5.78 17.41
N HIS A 105 -18.62 4.66 18.14
CA HIS A 105 -19.04 3.35 17.60
C HIS A 105 -20.36 3.39 16.84
N LYS A 106 -21.30 4.25 17.22
CA LYS A 106 -22.61 4.35 16.54
C LYS A 106 -22.51 4.85 15.10
N THR A 107 -21.55 5.70 14.79
CA THR A 107 -21.29 6.27 13.46
C THR A 107 -20.18 5.55 12.72
N ALA A 108 -19.18 5.01 13.44
CA ALA A 108 -18.00 4.40 12.88
C ALA A 108 -18.15 2.90 12.54
N TYR A 109 -19.14 2.20 13.13
CA TYR A 109 -19.24 0.74 13.03
C TYR A 109 -19.16 0.21 11.60
N ARG A 110 -19.93 0.77 10.67
CA ARG A 110 -19.95 0.30 9.27
C ARG A 110 -18.60 0.52 8.57
N ALA A 111 -17.94 1.64 8.85
CA ALA A 111 -16.64 1.94 8.30
C ALA A 111 -15.55 1.01 8.88
N TRP A 112 -15.65 0.65 10.16
CA TRP A 112 -14.78 -0.34 10.79
C TRP A 112 -14.96 -1.74 10.23
N ASP A 113 -16.21 -2.16 10.01
CA ASP A 113 -16.53 -3.46 9.41
C ASP A 113 -15.96 -3.57 7.99
N ALA A 114 -16.18 -2.55 7.15
CA ALA A 114 -15.57 -2.45 5.83
C ALA A 114 -14.02 -2.42 5.89
N CYS A 115 -13.43 -1.79 6.91
CA CYS A 115 -11.98 -1.78 7.10
C CYS A 115 -11.42 -3.19 7.36
N ILE A 116 -12.13 -4.00 8.14
CA ILE A 116 -11.74 -5.41 8.37
C ILE A 116 -11.82 -6.20 7.07
N ASP A 117 -12.90 -6.04 6.31
CA ASP A 117 -13.11 -6.75 5.06
C ASP A 117 -12.06 -6.36 4.00
N ILE A 118 -11.79 -5.07 3.84
CA ILE A 118 -10.84 -4.58 2.84
C ILE A 118 -9.39 -4.84 3.28
N ASN A 119 -9.00 -4.34 4.46
CA ASN A 119 -7.58 -4.31 4.86
C ASN A 119 -7.05 -5.68 5.29
N PHE A 120 -7.90 -6.56 5.84
CA PHE A 120 -7.47 -7.87 6.33
C PHE A 120 -7.92 -8.98 5.38
N LYS A 121 -9.22 -9.14 5.12
CA LYS A 121 -9.70 -10.20 4.22
C LYS A 121 -9.21 -9.96 2.79
N GLY A 122 -9.19 -8.71 2.30
CA GLY A 122 -8.65 -8.40 0.97
C GLY A 122 -7.19 -8.83 0.80
N VAL A 123 -6.35 -8.63 1.81
CA VAL A 123 -4.95 -9.13 1.81
C VAL A 123 -4.92 -10.65 1.81
N LEU A 124 -5.74 -11.30 2.64
CA LEU A 124 -5.86 -12.76 2.65
C LEU A 124 -6.31 -13.31 1.28
N HIS A 125 -7.30 -12.68 0.65
CA HIS A 125 -7.77 -13.06 -0.68
C HIS A 125 -6.66 -12.94 -1.74
N GLY A 126 -5.86 -11.86 -1.69
CA GLY A 126 -4.71 -11.72 -2.58
C GLY A 126 -3.66 -12.81 -2.39
N ILE A 127 -3.34 -13.16 -1.14
CA ILE A 127 -2.40 -14.23 -0.82
C ILE A 127 -2.89 -15.58 -1.39
N ILE A 128 -4.13 -15.99 -1.06
CA ILE A 128 -4.66 -17.28 -1.50
C ILE A 128 -4.86 -17.37 -3.01
N ALA A 129 -5.15 -16.24 -3.68
CA ALA A 129 -5.36 -16.24 -5.12
C ALA A 129 -4.07 -16.51 -5.92
N VAL A 130 -2.90 -16.14 -5.39
CA VAL A 130 -1.61 -16.33 -6.07
C VAL A 130 -0.79 -17.49 -5.53
N TYR A 131 -1.13 -18.05 -4.36
CA TYR A 131 -0.29 -19.01 -3.64
C TYR A 131 0.06 -20.23 -4.48
N ASP A 132 -0.94 -20.97 -4.97
CA ASP A 132 -0.71 -22.20 -5.74
C ASP A 132 0.10 -21.95 -7.00
N GLN A 133 -0.19 -20.84 -7.69
CA GLN A 133 0.54 -20.45 -8.90
C GLN A 133 2.01 -20.14 -8.61
N MET A 134 2.30 -19.36 -7.56
CA MET A 134 3.68 -19.02 -7.19
C MET A 134 4.46 -20.24 -6.70
N ILE A 135 3.81 -21.17 -5.99
CA ILE A 135 4.40 -22.44 -5.60
C ILE A 135 4.74 -23.30 -6.82
N ALA A 136 3.82 -23.41 -7.78
CA ALA A 136 4.02 -24.16 -9.02
C ALA A 136 5.13 -23.55 -9.90
N GLN A 137 5.26 -22.21 -9.92
CA GLN A 137 6.33 -21.48 -10.61
C GLN A 137 7.70 -21.68 -9.94
N GLY A 138 7.74 -22.12 -8.66
CA GLY A 138 8.94 -22.20 -7.85
C GLY A 138 9.47 -20.83 -7.39
N SER A 139 8.76 -19.75 -7.65
CA SER A 139 9.11 -18.40 -7.22
C SER A 139 7.92 -17.45 -7.27
N GLY A 140 7.88 -16.50 -6.34
CA GLY A 140 6.93 -15.41 -6.29
C GLY A 140 7.33 -14.37 -5.27
N GLN A 141 6.60 -13.26 -5.21
CA GLN A 141 6.73 -12.24 -4.17
C GLN A 141 5.37 -11.68 -3.82
N VAL A 142 5.06 -11.62 -2.52
CA VAL A 142 3.87 -10.95 -1.99
C VAL A 142 4.34 -9.72 -1.22
N ILE A 143 3.77 -8.57 -1.56
CA ILE A 143 4.03 -7.28 -0.89
C ILE A 143 2.72 -6.81 -0.28
N ASN A 144 2.72 -6.60 1.02
CA ASN A 144 1.55 -6.16 1.77
C ASN A 144 1.76 -4.74 2.29
N ILE A 145 0.83 -3.83 1.96
CA ILE A 145 0.86 -2.48 2.50
C ILE A 145 0.25 -2.48 3.89
N SER A 146 1.12 -2.47 4.89
CA SER A 146 0.79 -2.32 6.28
C SER A 146 0.74 -0.84 6.68
N SER A 147 1.15 -0.47 7.87
CA SER A 147 1.18 0.92 8.37
C SER A 147 2.05 1.01 9.61
N ILE A 148 2.52 2.23 9.93
CA ILE A 148 3.09 2.55 11.23
C ILE A 148 2.11 2.26 12.38
N TYR A 149 0.80 2.38 12.15
CA TYR A 149 -0.25 2.03 13.12
C TYR A 149 -0.25 0.55 13.54
N SER A 150 0.46 -0.31 12.81
CA SER A 150 0.61 -1.73 13.19
C SER A 150 1.61 -1.99 14.31
N ASN A 151 2.43 -1.00 14.67
CA ASN A 151 3.50 -1.18 15.66
C ASN A 151 2.96 -1.17 17.09
N PHE A 152 2.11 -0.20 17.41
CA PHE A 152 1.53 -0.02 18.74
C PHE A 152 0.12 0.54 18.67
N PRO A 153 -0.74 0.24 19.64
CA PRO A 153 -2.09 0.80 19.72
C PRO A 153 -2.02 2.30 20.02
N VAL A 154 -2.80 3.08 19.28
CA VAL A 154 -3.01 4.51 19.54
C VAL A 154 -4.48 4.82 19.64
N ALA A 155 -4.83 5.84 20.40
CA ALA A 155 -6.22 6.29 20.53
C ALA A 155 -6.77 6.68 19.15
N GLY A 156 -7.99 6.25 18.83
CA GLY A 156 -8.63 6.52 17.53
C GLY A 156 -8.16 5.62 16.37
N GLY A 157 -7.06 4.89 16.54
CA GLY A 157 -6.51 3.98 15.52
C GLY A 157 -6.82 2.50 15.74
N GLY A 158 -7.65 2.16 16.73
CA GLY A 158 -7.80 0.78 17.24
C GLY A 158 -8.14 -0.26 16.17
N VAL A 159 -9.21 -0.07 15.40
CA VAL A 159 -9.62 -1.04 14.37
C VAL A 159 -8.66 -1.02 13.18
N TYR A 160 -8.30 0.16 12.68
CA TYR A 160 -7.35 0.28 11.58
C TYR A 160 -5.99 -0.37 11.94
N GLY A 161 -5.42 0.00 13.08
CA GLY A 161 -4.15 -0.56 13.55
C GLY A 161 -4.22 -2.08 13.74
N ALA A 162 -5.33 -2.61 14.29
CA ALA A 162 -5.54 -4.04 14.44
C ALA A 162 -5.54 -4.77 13.09
N THR A 163 -6.20 -4.22 12.04
CA THR A 163 -6.15 -4.83 10.70
C THR A 163 -4.74 -4.83 10.13
N LYS A 164 -3.97 -3.76 10.33
CA LYS A 164 -2.57 -3.68 9.83
C LYS A 164 -1.61 -4.56 10.63
N ALA A 165 -1.82 -4.73 11.93
CA ALA A 165 -1.09 -5.70 12.76
C ALA A 165 -1.40 -7.16 12.32
N ALA A 166 -2.66 -7.45 12.03
CA ALA A 166 -3.06 -8.75 11.50
C ALA A 166 -2.41 -9.04 10.13
N VAL A 167 -2.27 -8.03 9.26
CA VAL A 167 -1.54 -8.16 7.99
C VAL A 167 -0.07 -8.53 8.23
N ASN A 168 0.61 -7.91 9.21
CA ASN A 168 1.98 -8.28 9.56
C ASN A 168 2.05 -9.75 9.99
N PHE A 169 1.10 -10.21 10.80
CA PHE A 169 1.06 -11.59 11.26
C PHE A 169 0.85 -12.58 10.09
N LEU A 170 -0.09 -12.29 9.19
CA LEU A 170 -0.30 -13.11 7.98
C LEU A 170 0.96 -13.18 7.12
N SER A 171 1.66 -12.06 6.98
CA SER A 171 2.88 -11.98 6.18
C SER A 171 3.98 -12.89 6.75
N GLU A 172 4.18 -12.88 8.08
CA GLU A 172 5.15 -13.75 8.73
C GLU A 172 4.76 -15.22 8.58
N SER A 173 3.48 -15.56 8.75
CA SER A 173 2.98 -16.93 8.55
C SER A 173 3.26 -17.42 7.12
N LEU A 174 2.91 -16.59 6.11
CA LEU A 174 3.19 -16.91 4.72
C LEU A 174 4.70 -17.10 4.46
N ARG A 175 5.55 -16.25 5.05
CA ARG A 175 7.02 -16.35 4.90
C ARG A 175 7.54 -17.67 5.43
N VAL A 176 7.07 -18.12 6.59
CA VAL A 176 7.48 -19.38 7.20
C VAL A 176 7.00 -20.57 6.37
N GLU A 177 5.72 -20.58 5.95
CA GLU A 177 5.11 -21.70 5.22
C GLU A 177 5.64 -21.85 3.80
N SER A 178 6.02 -20.73 3.15
CA SER A 178 6.50 -20.70 1.76
C SER A 178 8.01 -20.49 1.62
N GLN A 179 8.77 -20.76 2.68
CA GLN A 179 10.21 -20.50 2.74
C GLN A 179 10.95 -21.06 1.51
N GLY A 180 11.77 -20.20 0.89
CA GLY A 180 12.54 -20.54 -0.31
C GLY A 180 11.74 -20.55 -1.62
N ARG A 181 10.44 -20.20 -1.61
CA ARG A 181 9.57 -20.19 -2.80
C ARG A 181 8.88 -18.86 -3.01
N ILE A 182 8.35 -18.23 -1.96
CA ILE A 182 7.69 -16.93 -2.04
C ILE A 182 8.40 -15.94 -1.12
N LYS A 183 8.83 -14.81 -1.69
CA LYS A 183 9.34 -13.67 -0.91
C LYS A 183 8.16 -12.90 -0.35
N VAL A 184 8.27 -12.40 0.89
CA VAL A 184 7.21 -11.64 1.52
C VAL A 184 7.78 -10.35 2.08
N THR A 185 7.14 -9.23 1.76
CA THR A 185 7.55 -7.89 2.20
C THR A 185 6.36 -7.16 2.83
N ASN A 186 6.56 -6.63 4.06
CA ASN A 186 5.64 -5.65 4.64
C ASN A 186 6.18 -4.24 4.40
N VAL A 187 5.33 -3.34 3.93
CA VAL A 187 5.65 -1.92 3.80
C VAL A 187 4.81 -1.13 4.79
N ARG A 188 5.48 -0.34 5.65
CA ARG A 188 4.85 0.46 6.71
C ARG A 188 5.09 1.95 6.47
N PRO A 189 4.26 2.62 5.68
CA PRO A 189 4.35 4.07 5.53
C PRO A 189 3.91 4.81 6.79
N THR A 190 4.41 6.04 6.98
CA THR A 190 3.85 7.02 7.91
C THR A 190 2.84 7.92 7.20
N GLY A 191 2.84 9.24 7.43
CA GLY A 191 1.90 10.17 6.79
C GLY A 191 2.18 10.39 5.33
N VAL A 192 1.20 10.08 4.50
CA VAL A 192 1.27 10.28 3.05
C VAL A 192 -0.01 10.98 2.59
N PRO A 193 -0.04 12.31 2.60
CA PRO A 193 -1.14 13.09 2.03
C PRO A 193 -1.24 12.85 0.52
N GLY A 194 -2.33 13.32 -0.09
CA GLY A 194 -2.54 13.13 -1.54
C GLY A 194 -3.03 11.74 -1.93
N THR A 195 -3.33 10.87 -0.95
CA THR A 195 -4.01 9.59 -1.16
C THR A 195 -5.48 9.65 -0.75
N ALA A 196 -6.33 8.80 -1.31
CA ALA A 196 -7.72 8.68 -0.91
C ALA A 196 -7.90 8.14 0.54
N LEU A 197 -6.84 7.67 1.18
CA LEU A 197 -6.88 7.03 2.49
C LEU A 197 -7.45 7.95 3.59
N ALA A 198 -7.11 9.25 3.55
CA ALA A 198 -7.58 10.23 4.51
C ALA A 198 -9.10 10.48 4.42
N ASN A 199 -9.72 10.23 3.27
CA ASN A 199 -11.17 10.39 3.08
C ASN A 199 -11.99 9.40 3.91
N GLY A 200 -11.36 8.33 4.39
CA GLY A 200 -11.99 7.32 5.25
C GLY A 200 -12.07 7.74 6.73
N ILE A 201 -11.41 8.80 7.16
CA ILE A 201 -11.38 9.23 8.57
C ILE A 201 -12.80 9.65 9.01
N VAL A 202 -13.36 8.92 9.99
CA VAL A 202 -14.71 9.18 10.51
C VAL A 202 -14.71 10.32 11.52
N ASN A 203 -13.71 10.37 12.40
CA ASN A 203 -13.54 11.44 13.38
C ASN A 203 -12.15 12.07 13.21
N PRO A 204 -12.06 13.29 12.65
CA PRO A 204 -10.76 13.96 12.45
C PRO A 204 -9.93 14.12 13.73
N ALA A 205 -10.58 14.25 14.91
CA ALA A 205 -9.86 14.34 16.17
C ALA A 205 -9.08 13.05 16.51
N ALA A 206 -9.43 11.90 15.91
CA ALA A 206 -8.75 10.63 16.15
C ALA A 206 -7.30 10.60 15.64
N VAL A 207 -6.90 11.56 14.78
CA VAL A 207 -5.51 11.74 14.34
C VAL A 207 -4.58 12.08 15.53
N ILE A 208 -5.12 12.62 16.62
CA ILE A 208 -4.34 12.89 17.86
C ILE A 208 -3.57 11.64 18.35
N GLY A 209 -4.13 10.46 18.14
CA GLY A 209 -3.52 9.22 18.61
C GLY A 209 -2.12 8.98 18.07
N ILE A 210 -1.85 9.30 16.80
CA ILE A 210 -0.54 9.12 16.19
C ILE A 210 0.44 10.26 16.51
N LEU A 211 -0.06 11.43 16.87
CA LEU A 211 0.74 12.60 17.24
C LEU A 211 1.07 12.63 18.74
N GLY A 212 0.18 12.12 19.59
CA GLY A 212 0.37 12.04 21.02
C GLY A 212 0.76 13.41 21.63
N GLN A 213 1.86 13.44 22.37
CA GLN A 213 2.41 14.66 22.99
C GLN A 213 2.83 15.73 21.97
N ASN A 214 3.07 15.36 20.72
CA ASN A 214 3.50 16.28 19.65
C ASN A 214 2.31 17.07 19.04
N MET A 215 1.06 16.73 19.42
CA MET A 215 -0.13 17.38 18.84
C MET A 215 -0.10 18.90 19.01
N ALA A 216 0.29 19.40 20.18
CA ALA A 216 0.31 20.85 20.45
C ALA A 216 1.33 21.58 19.58
N ALA A 217 2.52 21.03 19.42
CA ALA A 217 3.56 21.59 18.55
C ALA A 217 3.13 21.54 17.08
N TYR A 218 2.53 20.44 16.66
CA TYR A 218 2.01 20.27 15.31
C TYR A 218 0.90 21.28 14.99
N GLN A 219 -0.03 21.51 15.93
CA GLN A 219 -1.08 22.51 15.78
C GLN A 219 -0.52 23.93 15.73
N GLN A 220 0.47 24.26 16.58
CA GLN A 220 1.13 25.56 16.55
C GLN A 220 1.83 25.82 15.21
N MET A 221 2.48 24.83 14.66
CA MET A 221 3.11 24.91 13.36
C MET A 221 2.07 25.20 12.25
N LEU A 222 0.94 24.48 12.24
CA LEU A 222 -0.15 24.72 11.29
C LEU A 222 -0.79 26.10 11.45
N GLN A 223 -0.91 26.62 12.69
CA GLN A 223 -1.49 27.95 12.98
C GLN A 223 -0.52 29.09 12.65
N ALA A 224 0.78 28.87 12.72
CA ALA A 224 1.76 29.87 12.37
C ALA A 224 1.73 30.23 10.87
N HIS A 225 1.09 29.38 10.05
CA HIS A 225 0.93 29.55 8.59
C HIS A 225 -0.54 29.46 8.16
N PRO A 226 -1.43 30.38 8.63
CA PRO A 226 -2.88 30.28 8.42
C PRO A 226 -3.31 30.47 6.96
N ASP A 227 -2.46 31.04 6.11
CA ASP A 227 -2.76 31.36 4.70
C ASP A 227 -2.18 30.39 3.68
N SER A 228 -2.04 29.11 4.07
CA SER A 228 -1.90 27.94 3.19
C SER A 228 -0.54 27.56 2.63
N ASP A 229 0.50 28.32 2.75
CA ASP A 229 1.80 27.85 2.26
C ASP A 229 2.63 27.30 3.43
N VAL A 230 2.51 25.98 3.64
CA VAL A 230 3.44 25.25 4.50
C VAL A 230 4.86 25.57 4.01
N PRO A 231 5.80 25.97 4.89
CA PRO A 231 7.14 26.34 4.47
C PRO A 231 7.79 25.26 3.59
N ALA A 232 8.56 25.70 2.59
CA ALA A 232 9.18 24.79 1.61
C ALA A 232 10.01 23.68 2.26
N GLU A 233 10.69 23.98 3.37
CA GLU A 233 11.45 23.02 4.17
C GLU A 233 10.59 21.85 4.71
N HIS A 234 9.30 22.04 4.90
CA HIS A 234 8.38 21.01 5.37
C HIS A 234 7.71 20.19 4.25
N THR A 235 7.86 20.62 3.00
CA THR A 235 7.23 20.01 1.83
C THR A 235 8.22 19.50 0.78
N THR A 236 9.49 19.84 0.90
CA THR A 236 10.54 19.46 -0.05
C THR A 236 11.27 18.20 0.40
N ALA A 237 11.37 17.21 -0.49
CA ALA A 237 12.03 15.94 -0.19
C ALA A 237 13.55 16.09 0.16
N ASP A 238 14.19 17.15 -0.30
CA ASP A 238 15.61 17.46 0.00
C ASP A 238 15.80 18.13 1.37
N SER A 239 14.71 18.36 2.13
CA SER A 239 14.77 18.91 3.48
C SER A 239 14.69 17.83 4.54
N ILE A 240 15.54 17.92 5.57
CA ILE A 240 15.49 17.07 6.76
C ILE A 240 14.21 17.31 7.58
N GLU A 241 13.56 18.45 7.40
CA GLU A 241 12.32 18.86 8.07
C GLU A 241 11.04 18.46 7.31
N LEU A 242 11.17 17.63 6.26
CA LEU A 242 10.02 17.10 5.54
C LEU A 242 9.04 16.44 6.51
N LEU A 243 7.78 16.89 6.52
CA LEU A 243 6.76 16.42 7.48
C LEU A 243 5.94 15.23 7.00
N ALA A 244 5.80 15.07 5.68
CA ALA A 244 4.95 14.03 5.10
C ALA A 244 5.51 13.56 3.76
N LEU A 245 5.33 12.28 3.47
CA LEU A 245 5.84 11.67 2.25
C LEU A 245 4.93 11.95 1.05
N ASP A 246 5.53 12.06 -0.13
CA ASP A 246 4.80 11.88 -1.39
C ASP A 246 4.53 10.39 -1.64
N PRO A 247 3.39 10.01 -2.25
CA PRO A 247 3.11 8.63 -2.65
C PRO A 247 4.24 7.98 -3.47
N GLU A 248 4.97 8.75 -4.25
CA GLU A 248 6.11 8.26 -5.05
C GLU A 248 7.25 7.72 -4.17
N HIS A 249 7.52 8.33 -3.01
CA HIS A 249 8.55 7.83 -2.09
C HIS A 249 8.25 6.43 -1.57
N VAL A 250 6.96 6.14 -1.32
CA VAL A 250 6.54 4.80 -0.91
C VAL A 250 6.65 3.81 -2.08
N ALA A 251 6.23 4.23 -3.28
CA ALA A 251 6.35 3.42 -4.49
C ALA A 251 7.82 3.06 -4.80
N ASP A 252 8.77 3.99 -4.60
CA ASP A 252 10.21 3.73 -4.76
C ASP A 252 10.71 2.62 -3.84
N GLN A 253 10.24 2.59 -2.59
CA GLN A 253 10.63 1.53 -1.64
C GLN A 253 10.00 0.18 -1.99
N ILE A 254 8.79 0.18 -2.55
CA ILE A 254 8.17 -1.05 -3.07
C ILE A 254 8.97 -1.56 -4.28
N VAL A 255 9.31 -0.67 -5.22
CA VAL A 255 10.18 -1.00 -6.37
C VAL A 255 11.54 -1.53 -5.89
N TYR A 256 12.15 -0.92 -4.87
CA TYR A 256 13.39 -1.43 -4.28
C TYR A 256 13.24 -2.87 -3.79
N ALA A 257 12.14 -3.21 -3.13
CA ALA A 257 11.88 -4.58 -2.66
C ALA A 257 11.66 -5.57 -3.83
N ILE A 258 11.01 -5.13 -4.91
CA ILE A 258 10.80 -5.93 -6.12
C ILE A 258 12.13 -6.15 -6.87
N ASN A 259 12.96 -5.10 -6.93
CA ASN A 259 14.22 -5.06 -7.68
C ASN A 259 15.39 -5.76 -6.98
N GLN A 260 15.11 -6.83 -6.23
CA GLN A 260 16.13 -7.65 -5.60
C GLN A 260 16.32 -8.97 -6.34
N PRO A 261 17.55 -9.51 -6.35
CA PRO A 261 17.77 -10.84 -6.91
C PRO A 261 16.91 -11.89 -6.22
N LEU A 262 16.64 -13.00 -6.89
CA LEU A 262 15.69 -14.01 -6.41
C LEU A 262 16.02 -14.52 -5.01
N GLY A 263 17.30 -14.70 -4.68
CA GLY A 263 17.75 -15.19 -3.38
C GLY A 263 17.74 -14.15 -2.25
N VAL A 264 17.34 -12.88 -2.53
CA VAL A 264 17.30 -11.81 -1.53
C VAL A 264 15.86 -11.37 -1.32
N SER A 265 15.40 -11.44 -0.07
CA SER A 265 14.08 -10.97 0.35
C SER A 265 14.23 -9.79 1.31
N VAL A 266 13.59 -8.67 0.98
CA VAL A 266 13.42 -7.55 1.91
C VAL A 266 12.16 -7.86 2.73
N GLY A 267 12.31 -8.12 4.03
CA GLY A 267 11.19 -8.56 4.88
C GLY A 267 10.26 -7.42 5.26
N ASP A 268 10.84 -6.33 5.74
CA ASP A 268 10.11 -5.17 6.25
C ASP A 268 10.74 -3.87 5.78
N ILE A 269 9.90 -2.90 5.42
CA ILE A 269 10.31 -1.54 5.10
C ILE A 269 9.41 -0.57 5.87
N THR A 270 10.01 0.29 6.71
CA THR A 270 9.31 1.43 7.27
C THR A 270 9.79 2.69 6.55
N VAL A 271 8.86 3.45 5.97
CA VAL A 271 9.14 4.68 5.24
C VAL A 271 8.58 5.85 6.02
N ARG A 272 9.45 6.79 6.42
CA ARG A 272 9.08 7.96 7.22
C ARG A 272 9.58 9.23 6.55
N ALA A 273 8.82 10.31 6.70
CA ALA A 273 9.36 11.65 6.51
C ALA A 273 10.29 11.97 7.69
N SER A 274 11.43 12.60 7.42
CA SER A 274 12.47 12.85 8.45
C SER A 274 11.98 13.75 9.58
N GLY A 275 11.06 14.68 9.28
CA GLY A 275 10.48 15.63 10.23
C GLY A 275 9.09 15.22 10.73
N ASP A 276 8.60 13.99 10.45
CA ASP A 276 7.26 13.62 10.90
C ASP A 276 7.14 13.68 12.44
N ALA A 277 5.98 14.10 12.91
CA ALA A 277 5.70 14.30 14.33
C ALA A 277 5.11 13.05 15.01
N TYR A 278 5.12 11.89 14.37
CA TYR A 278 4.47 10.69 14.86
C TYR A 278 5.27 10.04 15.98
N ILE A 279 4.56 9.59 17.02
CA ILE A 279 5.16 8.99 18.23
C ILE A 279 5.51 7.50 18.08
N LEU A 280 5.17 6.87 16.97
CA LEU A 280 5.40 5.43 16.70
C LEU A 280 6.63 5.20 15.83
#